data_fdd0a2958ecc384a2c1c8e96963125d7
#
_entry.id   fdd0a2958ecc384a2c1c8e96963125d7
#
_cell.length_a   1.000
_cell.length_b   1.000
_cell.length_c   1.000
_cell.angle_alpha   90.00
_cell.angle_beta   90.00
_cell.angle_gamma   90.00
#
_symmetry.space_group_name_H-M   'P 1'
#
loop_
_entity.id
_entity.type
_entity.pdbx_description
1 polymer ?
#
loop_
_entity_poly.entity_id
_entity_poly.type
_entity_poly.pdbx_seq_one_letter_code
_entity_poly.pdbx_strand_id
1 'polypeptide(L)'
;MTPNQTKVMLNKEITKEEVNELELGSFSGKIVVLTNEFQNAFYEINDYSITGFDTETRPNFKKGQKNKMALIQVAIPGKVFLLRIYKGDIDQEIIKYLESDIIKVGVGLNDDISSMKDLRIFSPNAMVDLNKVAIELGIKSQGLRKLAALCLGFRVSKSQQTSNWENHQLTKAQKRYAATDAWACLEIYNKLMERGYL
;
A
#
# COMPACT_ATOMS: atom_id res chain seq x y z
N MET A 1 29.03 17.55 17.80
CA MET A 1 29.23 16.08 17.85
C MET A 1 27.84 15.46 17.84
N THR A 2 27.41 14.98 16.70
CA THR A 2 26.14 14.26 16.54
C THR A 2 26.25 12.89 17.19
N PRO A 3 25.30 12.44 18.02
CA PRO A 3 25.36 11.12 18.61
C PRO A 3 25.33 10.08 17.51
N ASN A 4 26.31 9.19 17.51
CA ASN A 4 26.39 7.99 16.71
C ASN A 4 25.13 7.13 17.03
N GLN A 5 24.06 7.29 16.29
CA GLN A 5 22.92 6.38 16.38
C GLN A 5 23.43 5.01 15.89
N THR A 6 23.62 4.10 16.81
CA THR A 6 23.97 2.71 16.52
C THR A 6 22.85 2.16 15.63
N LYS A 7 23.16 1.97 14.35
CA LYS A 7 22.21 1.46 13.34
C LYS A 7 21.75 0.07 13.82
N VAL A 8 20.53 -0.01 14.33
CA VAL A 8 19.96 -1.29 14.80
C VAL A 8 19.91 -2.22 13.60
N MET A 9 20.66 -3.34 13.67
CA MET A 9 20.72 -4.31 12.57
C MET A 9 19.31 -4.82 12.24
N LEU A 10 18.89 -4.61 11.00
CA LEU A 10 17.65 -5.16 10.48
C LEU A 10 17.85 -6.65 10.16
N ASN A 11 16.99 -7.52 10.67
CA ASN A 11 16.96 -8.90 10.24
C ASN A 11 16.68 -8.96 8.73
N LYS A 12 17.49 -9.74 8.01
CA LYS A 12 17.45 -9.79 6.54
C LYS A 12 16.54 -10.88 6.00
N GLU A 13 16.07 -11.76 6.86
CA GLU A 13 15.24 -12.90 6.47
C GLU A 13 14.29 -13.29 7.59
N ILE A 14 13.11 -13.77 7.24
CA ILE A 14 12.11 -14.36 8.12
C ILE A 14 11.38 -15.48 7.41
N THR A 15 11.19 -16.61 8.08
CA THR A 15 10.48 -17.77 7.56
C THR A 15 8.96 -17.54 7.59
N LYS A 16 8.22 -18.40 6.89
CA LYS A 16 6.75 -18.37 6.93
C LYS A 16 6.21 -18.77 8.30
N GLU A 17 6.89 -19.69 8.95
CA GLU A 17 6.57 -20.21 10.28
C GLU A 17 6.72 -19.09 11.32
N GLU A 18 7.85 -18.42 11.36
CA GLU A 18 8.09 -17.26 12.25
C GLU A 18 7.07 -16.14 12.02
N VAL A 19 6.74 -15.83 10.75
CA VAL A 19 5.69 -14.84 10.45
C VAL A 19 4.33 -15.26 11.02
N ASN A 20 4.00 -16.56 10.99
CA ASN A 20 2.71 -17.05 11.48
C ASN A 20 2.57 -17.00 13.02
N GLU A 21 3.69 -17.01 13.76
CA GLU A 21 3.73 -16.87 15.20
C GLU A 21 3.49 -15.43 15.68
N LEU A 22 3.74 -14.44 14.80
CA LEU A 22 3.52 -13.04 15.15
C LEU A 22 2.04 -12.71 15.29
N GLU A 23 1.73 -11.73 16.14
CA GLU A 23 0.39 -11.17 16.27
C GLU A 23 -0.12 -10.57 14.95
N LEU A 24 -1.43 -10.63 14.75
CA LEU A 24 -2.07 -10.03 13.62
C LEU A 24 -2.22 -8.52 13.83
N GLY A 25 -1.44 -7.72 13.10
CA GLY A 25 -1.60 -6.28 13.04
C GLY A 25 -2.75 -5.88 12.11
N SER A 26 -3.43 -4.80 12.46
CA SER A 26 -4.44 -4.19 11.59
C SER A 26 -4.57 -2.70 11.87
N PHE A 27 -4.89 -1.94 10.82
CA PHE A 27 -5.15 -0.52 10.94
C PHE A 27 -6.37 -0.25 11.83
N SER A 28 -6.23 0.64 12.82
CA SER A 28 -7.28 1.00 13.78
C SER A 28 -7.81 2.43 13.62
N GLY A 29 -7.18 3.22 12.73
CA GLY A 29 -7.56 4.62 12.50
C GLY A 29 -8.82 4.79 11.64
N LYS A 30 -9.02 6.00 11.14
CA LYS A 30 -10.19 6.38 10.34
C LYS A 30 -10.09 5.82 8.91
N ILE A 31 -11.12 5.10 8.45
CA ILE A 31 -11.23 4.62 7.07
C ILE A 31 -12.33 5.40 6.37
N VAL A 32 -11.99 6.06 5.27
CA VAL A 32 -12.92 6.83 4.43
C VAL A 32 -13.06 6.13 3.08
N VAL A 33 -14.28 5.74 2.72
CA VAL A 33 -14.56 5.14 1.42
C VAL A 33 -15.19 6.18 0.52
N LEU A 34 -14.61 6.42 -0.65
CA LEU A 34 -15.07 7.39 -1.63
C LEU A 34 -15.41 6.69 -2.94
N THR A 35 -16.53 7.10 -3.54
CA THR A 35 -17.01 6.63 -4.84
C THR A 35 -16.98 7.72 -5.91
N ASN A 36 -16.90 8.95 -5.47
CA ASN A 36 -16.81 10.20 -6.24
C ASN A 36 -16.28 11.29 -5.32
N GLU A 37 -16.20 12.54 -5.82
CA GLU A 37 -15.78 13.73 -5.05
C GLU A 37 -14.39 13.54 -4.39
N PHE A 38 -13.47 12.91 -5.11
CA PHE A 38 -12.13 12.58 -4.61
C PHE A 38 -11.33 13.83 -4.23
N GLN A 39 -11.69 15.00 -4.77
CA GLN A 39 -11.04 16.28 -4.49
C GLN A 39 -10.92 16.55 -2.99
N ASN A 40 -11.95 16.24 -2.20
CA ASN A 40 -11.93 16.46 -0.75
C ASN A 40 -10.89 15.59 -0.03
N ALA A 41 -10.66 14.37 -0.52
CA ALA A 41 -9.59 13.51 0.01
C ALA A 41 -8.21 14.08 -0.33
N PHE A 42 -8.03 14.55 -1.57
CA PHE A 42 -6.73 15.06 -2.01
C PHE A 42 -6.36 16.41 -1.40
N TYR A 43 -7.30 17.25 -0.96
CA TYR A 43 -6.99 18.40 -0.12
C TYR A 43 -6.24 17.98 1.15
N GLU A 44 -6.69 16.92 1.81
CA GLU A 44 -6.03 16.42 3.02
C GLU A 44 -4.74 15.63 2.71
N ILE A 45 -4.75 14.81 1.66
CA ILE A 45 -3.58 14.02 1.24
C ILE A 45 -2.40 14.94 0.85
N ASN A 46 -2.67 16.06 0.22
CA ASN A 46 -1.66 17.02 -0.23
C ASN A 46 -0.90 17.72 0.91
N ASP A 47 -1.37 17.61 2.15
CA ASP A 47 -0.63 18.09 3.33
C ASP A 47 0.54 17.19 3.70
N TYR A 48 0.67 16.03 3.07
CA TYR A 48 1.69 15.02 3.37
C TYR A 48 2.63 14.79 2.18
N SER A 49 3.92 14.73 2.46
CA SER A 49 4.95 14.44 1.45
C SER A 49 5.11 12.95 1.16
N ILE A 50 4.59 12.07 2.04
CA ILE A 50 4.72 10.62 1.94
C ILE A 50 3.37 9.98 2.28
N THR A 51 2.94 9.04 1.45
CA THR A 51 1.70 8.26 1.63
C THR A 51 1.96 6.78 1.44
N GLY A 52 1.20 5.94 2.13
CA GLY A 52 1.12 4.52 1.80
C GLY A 52 0.16 4.29 0.64
N PHE A 53 0.49 3.36 -0.23
CA PHE A 53 -0.25 3.10 -1.46
C PHE A 53 -0.41 1.60 -1.69
N ASP A 54 -1.61 1.19 -2.10
CA ASP A 54 -1.89 -0.16 -2.56
C ASP A 54 -3.08 -0.17 -3.52
N THR A 55 -3.34 -1.28 -4.21
CA THR A 55 -4.51 -1.44 -5.08
C THR A 55 -5.16 -2.79 -4.91
N GLU A 56 -6.46 -2.87 -5.21
CA GLU A 56 -7.17 -4.13 -5.25
C GLU A 56 -7.88 -4.32 -6.59
N THR A 57 -7.76 -5.52 -7.11
CA THR A 57 -8.39 -5.90 -8.37
C THR A 57 -9.50 -6.92 -8.13
N ARG A 58 -10.51 -6.93 -9.00
CA ARG A 58 -11.48 -8.02 -9.01
C ARG A 58 -10.78 -9.33 -9.35
N PRO A 59 -10.88 -10.37 -8.51
CA PRO A 59 -10.29 -11.65 -8.84
C PRO A 59 -10.93 -12.22 -10.11
N ASN A 60 -10.09 -12.67 -11.03
CA ASN A 60 -10.52 -13.34 -12.25
C ASN A 60 -9.93 -14.75 -12.28
N PHE A 61 -10.81 -15.74 -12.31
CA PHE A 61 -10.44 -17.15 -12.32
C PHE A 61 -10.34 -17.73 -13.75
N LYS A 62 -10.56 -16.91 -14.78
CA LYS A 62 -10.44 -17.33 -16.18
C LYS A 62 -9.05 -17.03 -16.72
N LYS A 63 -8.36 -18.05 -17.21
CA LYS A 63 -7.02 -17.93 -17.80
C LYS A 63 -7.03 -16.92 -18.95
N GLY A 64 -6.09 -15.95 -18.92
CA GLY A 64 -5.91 -14.97 -19.98
C GLY A 64 -6.76 -13.70 -19.88
N GLN A 65 -7.63 -13.57 -18.87
CA GLN A 65 -8.33 -12.31 -18.61
C GLN A 65 -7.58 -11.50 -17.55
N LYS A 66 -7.34 -10.20 -17.83
CA LYS A 66 -6.76 -9.28 -16.85
C LYS A 66 -7.78 -8.98 -15.74
N ASN A 67 -7.30 -8.91 -14.53
CA ASN A 67 -8.09 -8.43 -13.39
C ASN A 67 -8.39 -6.94 -13.56
N LYS A 68 -9.65 -6.54 -13.31
CA LYS A 68 -10.03 -5.13 -13.34
C LYS A 68 -9.73 -4.48 -12.00
N MET A 69 -9.06 -3.34 -12.04
CA MET A 69 -8.86 -2.52 -10.85
C MET A 69 -10.21 -2.06 -10.30
N ALA A 70 -10.38 -2.20 -9.01
CA ALA A 70 -11.63 -1.87 -8.32
C ALA A 70 -11.45 -0.88 -7.16
N LEU A 71 -10.23 -0.78 -6.62
CA LEU A 71 -9.93 0.04 -5.46
C LEU A 71 -8.49 0.55 -5.50
N ILE A 72 -8.29 1.81 -5.12
CA ILE A 72 -6.98 2.39 -4.80
C ILE A 72 -7.03 2.78 -3.32
N GLN A 73 -5.98 2.46 -2.58
CA GLN A 73 -5.82 2.80 -1.17
C GLN A 73 -4.72 3.84 -1.01
N VAL A 74 -5.02 4.90 -0.26
CA VAL A 74 -4.05 5.94 0.11
C VAL A 74 -4.05 6.12 1.62
N ALA A 75 -2.93 5.82 2.26
CA ALA A 75 -2.75 5.96 3.71
C ALA A 75 -1.95 7.22 4.03
N ILE A 76 -2.48 8.00 4.96
CA ILE A 76 -1.79 9.09 5.67
C ILE A 76 -1.78 8.79 7.17
N PRO A 77 -1.01 9.47 8.01
CA PRO A 77 -1.03 9.25 9.46
C PRO A 77 -2.43 9.28 10.05
N GLY A 78 -2.84 8.17 10.68
CA GLY A 78 -4.15 8.04 11.35
C GLY A 78 -5.37 7.87 10.44
N LYS A 79 -5.23 7.93 9.12
CA LYS A 79 -6.35 7.82 8.17
C LYS A 79 -5.98 7.08 6.89
N VAL A 80 -6.94 6.32 6.35
CA VAL A 80 -6.81 5.69 5.03
C VAL A 80 -8.04 6.01 4.18
N PHE A 81 -7.77 6.42 2.95
CA PHE A 81 -8.77 6.64 1.91
C PHE A 81 -8.85 5.42 1.00
N LEU A 82 -10.05 4.91 0.80
CA LEU A 82 -10.39 3.81 -0.10
C LEU A 82 -11.15 4.39 -1.29
N LEU A 83 -10.45 4.59 -2.40
CA LEU A 83 -10.95 5.25 -3.61
C LEU A 83 -11.50 4.18 -4.56
N ARG A 84 -12.81 4.13 -4.74
CA ARG A 84 -13.48 3.15 -5.58
C ARG A 84 -13.33 3.48 -7.06
N ILE A 85 -12.86 2.49 -7.83
CA ILE A 85 -12.77 2.60 -9.30
C ILE A 85 -14.00 1.95 -9.92
N TYR A 86 -14.82 2.75 -10.57
CA TYR A 86 -16.04 2.26 -11.25
C TYR A 86 -15.84 2.20 -12.76
N LYS A 87 -16.32 1.11 -13.37
CA LYS A 87 -16.32 0.92 -14.83
C LYS A 87 -14.95 1.06 -15.50
N GLY A 88 -13.88 0.97 -14.72
CA GLY A 88 -12.52 1.08 -15.23
C GLY A 88 -12.11 2.51 -15.64
N ASP A 89 -12.72 3.53 -15.05
CA ASP A 89 -12.32 4.92 -15.23
C ASP A 89 -11.66 5.44 -13.95
N ILE A 90 -10.47 6.04 -14.11
CA ILE A 90 -9.71 6.66 -13.03
C ILE A 90 -9.95 8.17 -13.08
N ASP A 91 -10.49 8.72 -12.00
CA ASP A 91 -10.77 10.14 -11.86
C ASP A 91 -9.51 11.02 -12.05
N GLN A 92 -9.70 12.25 -12.56
CA GLN A 92 -8.60 13.18 -12.84
C GLN A 92 -7.82 13.57 -11.56
N GLU A 93 -8.47 13.66 -10.41
CA GLU A 93 -7.80 14.00 -9.15
C GLU A 93 -6.87 12.85 -8.71
N ILE A 94 -7.27 11.59 -8.95
CA ILE A 94 -6.40 10.43 -8.72
C ILE A 94 -5.18 10.49 -9.65
N ILE A 95 -5.37 10.83 -10.92
CA ILE A 95 -4.26 10.98 -11.88
C ILE A 95 -3.29 12.08 -11.42
N LYS A 96 -3.78 13.25 -11.04
CA LYS A 96 -2.93 14.32 -10.50
C LYS A 96 -2.09 13.87 -9.32
N TYR A 97 -2.69 13.11 -8.40
CA TYR A 97 -1.97 12.54 -7.26
C TYR A 97 -0.89 11.53 -7.72
N LEU A 98 -1.20 10.64 -8.67
CA LEU A 98 -0.23 9.67 -9.18
C LEU A 98 0.96 10.33 -9.90
N GLU A 99 0.77 11.50 -10.47
CA GLU A 99 1.78 12.32 -11.17
C GLU A 99 2.50 13.34 -10.26
N SER A 100 2.00 13.54 -9.03
CA SER A 100 2.57 14.51 -8.07
C SER A 100 3.91 14.06 -7.48
N ASP A 101 4.61 15.00 -6.82
CA ASP A 101 5.86 14.73 -6.10
C ASP A 101 5.66 14.05 -4.72
N ILE A 102 4.42 13.85 -4.29
CA ILE A 102 4.11 13.07 -3.08
C ILE A 102 4.67 11.67 -3.26
N ILE A 103 5.44 11.18 -2.32
CA ILE A 103 5.97 9.81 -2.34
C ILE A 103 4.85 8.82 -2.06
N LYS A 104 4.62 7.88 -3.00
CA LYS A 104 3.66 6.78 -2.86
C LYS A 104 4.42 5.51 -2.58
N VAL A 105 4.30 5.01 -1.37
CA VAL A 105 5.02 3.81 -0.90
C VAL A 105 4.13 2.59 -0.96
N GLY A 106 4.53 1.58 -1.69
CA GLY A 106 3.79 0.32 -1.82
C GLY A 106 4.68 -0.89 -1.99
N VAL A 107 4.10 -2.03 -2.27
CA VAL A 107 4.81 -3.30 -2.49
C VAL A 107 4.39 -3.92 -3.82
N GLY A 108 5.35 -4.14 -4.74
CA GLY A 108 5.09 -4.78 -6.02
C GLY A 108 4.36 -3.88 -7.03
N LEU A 109 4.60 -2.57 -6.98
CA LEU A 109 3.86 -1.52 -7.69
C LEU A 109 3.88 -1.62 -9.23
N ASN A 110 4.75 -2.40 -9.83
CA ASN A 110 4.86 -2.45 -11.31
C ASN A 110 3.56 -2.95 -11.96
N ASP A 111 2.95 -3.98 -11.39
CA ASP A 111 1.71 -4.58 -11.93
C ASP A 111 0.52 -3.64 -11.72
N ASP A 112 0.49 -2.93 -10.58
CA ASP A 112 -0.53 -1.93 -10.27
C ASP A 112 -0.47 -0.76 -11.24
N ILE A 113 0.73 -0.21 -11.46
CA ILE A 113 0.97 0.89 -12.42
C ILE A 113 0.58 0.45 -13.84
N SER A 114 0.94 -0.75 -14.25
CA SER A 114 0.57 -1.29 -15.56
C SER A 114 -0.95 -1.39 -15.71
N SER A 115 -1.62 -1.91 -14.70
CA SER A 115 -3.10 -2.04 -14.68
C SER A 115 -3.80 -0.68 -14.70
N MET A 116 -3.27 0.32 -14.01
CA MET A 116 -3.79 1.69 -14.05
C MET A 116 -3.58 2.34 -15.42
N LYS A 117 -2.41 2.12 -16.06
CA LYS A 117 -2.13 2.64 -17.42
C LYS A 117 -3.01 2.02 -18.50
N ASP A 118 -3.47 0.79 -18.31
CA ASP A 118 -4.46 0.17 -19.20
C ASP A 118 -5.83 0.91 -19.15
N LEU A 119 -6.13 1.60 -18.06
CA LEU A 119 -7.38 2.35 -17.87
C LEU A 119 -7.24 3.81 -18.31
N ARG A 120 -6.11 4.44 -18.03
CA ARG A 120 -5.87 5.84 -18.37
C ARG A 120 -4.37 6.12 -18.54
N ILE A 121 -4.01 6.92 -19.53
CA ILE A 121 -2.62 7.33 -19.75
C ILE A 121 -2.24 8.36 -18.70
N PHE A 122 -1.12 8.12 -17.99
CA PHE A 122 -0.51 9.03 -17.04
C PHE A 122 0.98 8.73 -16.85
N SER A 123 1.73 9.65 -16.27
CA SER A 123 3.16 9.52 -15.97
C SER A 123 3.37 9.37 -14.47
N PRO A 124 3.51 8.13 -13.94
CA PRO A 124 3.67 7.93 -12.51
C PRO A 124 4.95 8.60 -12.00
N ASN A 125 4.85 9.33 -10.90
CA ASN A 125 5.98 10.02 -10.28
C ASN A 125 6.08 9.66 -8.79
N ALA A 126 7.29 9.70 -8.24
CA ALA A 126 7.61 9.45 -6.84
C ALA A 126 7.00 8.14 -6.27
N MET A 127 7.06 7.05 -7.05
CA MET A 127 6.60 5.71 -6.66
C MET A 127 7.76 4.93 -6.02
N VAL A 128 7.62 4.54 -4.76
CA VAL A 128 8.62 3.77 -4.01
C VAL A 128 8.12 2.36 -3.76
N ASP A 129 8.77 1.38 -4.39
CA ASP A 129 8.47 -0.04 -4.19
C ASP A 129 9.34 -0.63 -3.06
N LEU A 130 8.73 -0.99 -1.95
CA LEU A 130 9.40 -1.57 -0.78
C LEU A 130 10.12 -2.89 -1.08
N ASN A 131 9.73 -3.65 -2.10
CA ASN A 131 10.51 -4.81 -2.51
C ASN A 131 11.87 -4.40 -3.11
N LYS A 132 11.92 -3.32 -3.88
CA LYS A 132 13.19 -2.78 -4.42
C LYS A 132 14.07 -2.25 -3.30
N VAL A 133 13.49 -1.47 -2.38
CA VAL A 133 14.18 -0.99 -1.17
C VAL A 133 14.72 -2.16 -0.35
N ALA A 134 13.93 -3.22 -0.16
CA ALA A 134 14.36 -4.42 0.56
C ALA A 134 15.58 -5.08 -0.10
N ILE A 135 15.58 -5.21 -1.43
CA ILE A 135 16.72 -5.76 -2.19
C ILE A 135 17.97 -4.90 -1.99
N GLU A 136 17.88 -3.57 -2.09
CA GLU A 136 19.00 -2.64 -1.91
C GLU A 136 19.58 -2.71 -0.49
N LEU A 137 18.73 -2.96 0.51
CA LEU A 137 19.16 -3.17 1.91
C LEU A 137 19.67 -4.59 2.18
N GLY A 138 19.64 -5.48 1.18
CA GLY A 138 20.05 -6.88 1.30
C GLY A 138 19.05 -7.74 2.10
N ILE A 139 17.79 -7.32 2.19
CA ILE A 139 16.70 -8.12 2.77
C ILE A 139 16.26 -9.16 1.73
N LYS A 140 16.36 -10.43 2.10
CA LYS A 140 15.99 -11.54 1.21
C LYS A 140 14.48 -11.80 1.18
N SER A 141 13.78 -11.41 2.24
CA SER A 141 12.33 -11.56 2.35
C SER A 141 11.60 -10.43 1.64
N GLN A 142 10.68 -10.78 0.76
CA GLN A 142 9.87 -9.83 -0.02
C GLN A 142 8.37 -10.01 0.26
N GLY A 143 7.60 -9.02 -0.17
CA GLY A 143 6.15 -8.96 0.01
C GLY A 143 5.75 -8.37 1.37
N LEU A 144 4.61 -7.66 1.36
CA LEU A 144 4.13 -6.85 2.48
C LEU A 144 4.12 -7.62 3.81
N ARG A 145 3.62 -8.86 3.81
CA ARG A 145 3.50 -9.66 5.03
C ARG A 145 4.85 -9.94 5.70
N LYS A 146 5.90 -10.24 4.93
CA LYS A 146 7.24 -10.48 5.46
C LYS A 146 7.94 -9.17 5.85
N LEU A 147 7.77 -8.12 5.06
CA LEU A 147 8.33 -6.80 5.36
C LEU A 147 7.70 -6.20 6.62
N ALA A 148 6.38 -6.33 6.81
CA ALA A 148 5.71 -5.92 8.05
C ALA A 148 6.23 -6.71 9.26
N ALA A 149 6.43 -8.02 9.11
CA ALA A 149 6.99 -8.86 10.17
C ALA A 149 8.40 -8.41 10.57
N LEU A 150 9.28 -8.17 9.59
CA LEU A 150 10.67 -7.75 9.84
C LEU A 150 10.80 -6.32 10.38
N CYS A 151 10.03 -5.39 9.85
CA CYS A 151 10.18 -3.97 10.16
C CYS A 151 9.31 -3.53 11.34
N LEU A 152 8.10 -4.10 11.47
CA LEU A 152 7.07 -3.65 12.41
C LEU A 152 6.76 -4.67 13.52
N GLY A 153 7.20 -5.94 13.37
CA GLY A 153 7.03 -6.98 14.39
C GLY A 153 5.62 -7.59 14.44
N PHE A 154 4.79 -7.42 13.42
CA PHE A 154 3.47 -8.05 13.30
C PHE A 154 3.25 -8.60 11.88
N ARG A 155 2.29 -9.51 11.73
CA ARG A 155 1.87 -10.00 10.41
C ARG A 155 0.60 -9.32 9.92
N VAL A 156 0.49 -9.12 8.61
CA VAL A 156 -0.75 -8.68 7.95
C VAL A 156 -1.57 -9.87 7.48
N SER A 157 -2.89 -9.71 7.41
CA SER A 157 -3.82 -10.73 6.94
C SER A 157 -3.70 -10.95 5.42
N LYS A 158 -4.08 -12.13 4.93
CA LYS A 158 -4.32 -12.42 3.50
C LYS A 158 -5.78 -12.79 3.23
N SER A 159 -6.65 -12.63 4.22
CA SER A 159 -8.01 -13.20 4.18
C SER A 159 -8.91 -12.60 3.10
N GLN A 160 -8.62 -11.39 2.61
CA GLN A 160 -9.44 -10.71 1.61
C GLN A 160 -8.73 -10.56 0.25
N GLN A 161 -7.53 -11.12 0.07
CA GLN A 161 -6.73 -10.99 -1.15
C GLN A 161 -7.49 -11.41 -2.42
N THR A 162 -8.37 -12.40 -2.35
CA THR A 162 -9.18 -12.90 -3.46
C THR A 162 -10.66 -12.52 -3.33
N SER A 163 -10.95 -11.48 -2.57
CA SER A 163 -12.30 -10.99 -2.33
C SER A 163 -12.88 -10.29 -3.57
N ASN A 164 -14.20 -10.22 -3.67
CA ASN A 164 -14.83 -9.44 -4.73
C ASN A 164 -14.82 -7.93 -4.40
N TRP A 165 -13.81 -7.25 -4.93
CA TRP A 165 -13.60 -5.82 -4.71
C TRP A 165 -14.56 -4.91 -5.50
N GLU A 166 -15.31 -5.45 -6.48
CA GLU A 166 -16.35 -4.71 -7.21
C GLU A 166 -17.73 -4.72 -6.49
N ASN A 167 -17.87 -5.37 -5.35
CA ASN A 167 -19.11 -5.33 -4.58
C ASN A 167 -19.57 -3.88 -4.36
N HIS A 168 -20.88 -3.64 -4.50
CA HIS A 168 -21.45 -2.31 -4.30
C HIS A 168 -21.06 -1.70 -2.95
N GLN A 169 -21.09 -2.52 -1.90
CA GLN A 169 -20.61 -2.13 -0.56
C GLN A 169 -19.48 -3.05 -0.11
N LEU A 170 -18.36 -2.47 0.29
CA LEU A 170 -17.28 -3.22 0.92
C LEU A 170 -17.67 -3.61 2.35
N THR A 171 -17.43 -4.86 2.71
CA THR A 171 -17.61 -5.36 4.08
C THR A 171 -16.63 -4.67 5.05
N LYS A 172 -16.90 -4.78 6.35
CA LYS A 172 -15.96 -4.30 7.38
C LYS A 172 -14.59 -4.97 7.25
N ALA A 173 -14.57 -6.28 6.93
CA ALA A 173 -13.35 -7.05 6.75
C ALA A 173 -12.53 -6.56 5.54
N GLN A 174 -13.18 -6.33 4.38
CA GLN A 174 -12.53 -5.76 3.20
C GLN A 174 -11.94 -4.38 3.48
N LYS A 175 -12.72 -3.47 4.07
CA LYS A 175 -12.25 -2.12 4.42
C LYS A 175 -11.02 -2.16 5.33
N ARG A 176 -11.06 -3.02 6.36
CA ARG A 176 -9.96 -3.18 7.31
C ARG A 176 -8.72 -3.76 6.65
N TYR A 177 -8.90 -4.77 5.80
CA TYR A 177 -7.82 -5.39 5.04
C TYR A 177 -7.13 -4.37 4.13
N ALA A 178 -7.86 -3.73 3.23
CA ALA A 178 -7.32 -2.75 2.29
C ALA A 178 -6.64 -1.55 2.98
N ALA A 179 -7.24 -1.07 4.08
CA ALA A 179 -6.64 0.01 4.86
C ALA A 179 -5.35 -0.44 5.55
N THR A 180 -5.27 -1.70 6.01
CA THR A 180 -4.07 -2.24 6.66
C THR A 180 -2.91 -2.36 5.68
N ASP A 181 -3.16 -2.77 4.44
CA ASP A 181 -2.10 -2.99 3.46
C ASP A 181 -1.43 -1.66 3.06
N ALA A 182 -2.20 -0.62 2.73
CA ALA A 182 -1.63 0.70 2.45
C ALA A 182 -0.96 1.35 3.70
N TRP A 183 -1.60 1.25 4.87
CA TRP A 183 -1.02 1.77 6.11
C TRP A 183 0.29 1.07 6.47
N ALA A 184 0.37 -0.24 6.35
CA ALA A 184 1.59 -0.99 6.64
C ALA A 184 2.75 -0.59 5.72
N CYS A 185 2.48 -0.27 4.44
CA CYS A 185 3.49 0.27 3.54
C CYS A 185 4.07 1.60 4.05
N LEU A 186 3.20 2.53 4.50
CA LEU A 186 3.64 3.79 5.09
C LEU A 186 4.48 3.58 6.36
N GLU A 187 4.02 2.72 7.26
CA GLU A 187 4.72 2.45 8.52
C GLU A 187 6.08 1.77 8.31
N ILE A 188 6.19 0.83 7.35
CA ILE A 188 7.47 0.21 6.99
C ILE A 188 8.45 1.28 6.51
N TYR A 189 8.02 2.15 5.60
CA TYR A 189 8.87 3.23 5.07
C TYR A 189 9.33 4.18 6.18
N ASN A 190 8.41 4.65 7.01
CA ASN A 190 8.72 5.52 8.15
C ASN A 190 9.71 4.84 9.10
N LYS A 191 9.54 3.54 9.35
CA LYS A 191 10.44 2.77 10.22
C LYS A 191 11.84 2.64 9.64
N LEU A 192 11.97 2.48 8.33
CA LEU A 192 13.25 2.45 7.65
C LEU A 192 13.93 3.82 7.71
N MET A 193 13.19 4.92 7.52
CA MET A 193 13.68 6.30 7.69
C MET A 193 14.17 6.56 9.12
N GLU A 194 13.36 6.24 10.14
CA GLU A 194 13.75 6.39 11.57
C GLU A 194 15.07 5.67 11.91
N ARG A 195 15.29 4.53 11.27
CA ARG A 195 16.49 3.71 11.49
C ARG A 195 17.69 4.14 10.63
N GLY A 196 17.54 5.17 9.79
CA GLY A 196 18.58 5.68 8.90
C GLY A 196 18.96 4.70 7.77
N TYR A 197 17.98 3.93 7.27
CA TYR A 197 18.17 3.05 6.11
C TYR A 197 17.79 3.72 4.79
N LEU A 198 16.98 4.78 4.85
CA LEU A 198 16.56 5.63 3.73
C LEU A 198 16.92 7.08 4.02
#